data_1e909c59984a9da6487aad1f42334bec
#
_entry.id   1e909c59984a9da6487aad1f42334bec
#
_cell.length_a   1.000
_cell.length_b   1.000
_cell.length_c   1.000
_cell.angle_alpha   90.00
_cell.angle_beta   90.00
_cell.angle_gamma   90.00
#
_symmetry.space_group_name_H-M   'P 1'
#
loop_
_entity.id
_entity.type
_entity.pdbx_description
1 polymer ?
#
loop_
_entity_poly.entity_id
_entity_poly.type
_entity_poly.pdbx_seq_one_letter_code
_entity_poly.pdbx_strand_id
1 'polypeptide(L)'
;MTKDSTTTPAEAGKDWFTTYTVFARPQGEPGWLGLEGRDAKKAAKEFDEAVARVAQTGVTVRGVYDVSGMREAGDVMVWMYGQVPEDLQAAIRELRRTRLLEGTTMVLSAMGADRMAEFNKDHVPAFAMGRKALKWLCFYPFVRSYDWYLLDPKERARMLREHGQLGQDLSLIHI
;
A
#
# COMPACT_ATOMS: atom_id res chain seq x y z
N MET A 1 -10.15 10.88 23.68
CA MET A 1 -11.02 11.43 22.63
C MET A 1 -10.13 11.77 21.45
N THR A 2 -9.93 10.85 20.56
CA THR A 2 -9.15 11.00 19.33
C THR A 2 -10.04 11.68 18.29
N LYS A 3 -9.60 12.83 17.80
CA LYS A 3 -10.27 13.57 16.74
C LYS A 3 -10.29 12.71 15.47
N ASP A 4 -11.49 12.37 14.99
CA ASP A 4 -11.71 11.83 13.66
C ASP A 4 -11.13 12.80 12.62
N SER A 5 -10.07 12.37 11.92
CA SER A 5 -9.65 13.05 10.70
C SER A 5 -10.67 12.73 9.62
N THR A 6 -11.54 13.68 9.34
CA THR A 6 -12.47 13.62 8.22
C THR A 6 -11.68 13.60 6.91
N THR A 7 -11.45 12.41 6.36
CA THR A 7 -10.92 12.25 5.02
C THR A 7 -12.04 12.64 4.05
N THR A 8 -11.81 13.69 3.28
CA THR A 8 -12.73 14.13 2.21
C THR A 8 -12.89 13.00 1.18
N PRO A 9 -14.12 12.68 0.71
CA PRO A 9 -14.30 11.69 -0.35
C PRO A 9 -13.53 12.09 -1.60
N ALA A 10 -12.89 11.12 -2.25
CA ALA A 10 -12.14 11.35 -3.47
C ALA A 10 -13.04 11.93 -4.57
N GLU A 11 -12.60 13.01 -5.19
CA GLU A 11 -13.25 13.58 -6.36
C GLU A 11 -13.17 12.58 -7.53
N ALA A 12 -14.29 12.18 -8.06
CA ALA A 12 -14.37 11.33 -9.24
C ALA A 12 -13.67 12.02 -10.43
N GLY A 13 -12.67 11.36 -11.03
CA GLY A 13 -11.94 11.86 -12.20
C GLY A 13 -10.48 12.20 -11.97
N LYS A 14 -9.93 12.02 -10.77
CA LYS A 14 -8.49 12.19 -10.52
C LYS A 14 -7.76 10.85 -10.57
N ASP A 15 -6.61 10.84 -11.22
CA ASP A 15 -5.72 9.68 -11.20
C ASP A 15 -5.14 9.47 -9.78
N TRP A 16 -5.20 8.23 -9.31
CA TRP A 16 -4.61 7.83 -8.05
C TRP A 16 -3.42 6.92 -8.29
N PHE A 17 -2.38 7.15 -7.52
CA PHE A 17 -1.21 6.29 -7.49
C PHE A 17 -1.09 5.66 -6.12
N THR A 18 -0.60 4.43 -6.09
CA THR A 18 -0.37 3.69 -4.85
C THR A 18 1.00 3.03 -4.88
N THR A 19 1.66 2.94 -3.73
CA THR A 19 2.94 2.25 -3.59
C THR A 19 2.86 1.19 -2.51
N TYR A 20 3.47 0.07 -2.81
CA TYR A 20 3.70 -1.04 -1.88
C TYR A 20 5.19 -1.25 -1.78
N THR A 21 5.77 -0.94 -0.64
CA THR A 21 7.21 -1.02 -0.43
C THR A 21 7.50 -1.92 0.75
N VAL A 22 8.31 -2.95 0.53
CA VAL A 22 8.71 -3.93 1.55
C VAL A 22 10.16 -3.72 1.90
N PHE A 23 10.42 -3.64 3.19
CA PHE A 23 11.74 -3.50 3.78
C PHE A 23 12.11 -4.75 4.57
N ALA A 24 13.37 -5.15 4.46
CA ALA A 24 13.99 -6.20 5.24
C ALA A 24 15.05 -5.61 6.17
N ARG A 25 15.12 -6.09 7.39
CA ARG A 25 16.22 -5.76 8.32
C ARG A 25 17.53 -6.34 7.82
N PRO A 26 18.69 -5.76 8.19
CA PRO A 26 20.00 -6.31 7.89
C PRO A 26 20.15 -7.71 8.47
N GLN A 27 20.79 -8.59 7.72
CA GLN A 27 21.15 -9.94 8.20
C GLN A 27 22.26 -9.84 9.26
N GLY A 28 22.10 -10.60 10.35
CA GLY A 28 23.12 -10.69 11.39
C GLY A 28 23.09 -9.57 12.44
N GLU A 29 22.25 -8.57 12.32
CA GLU A 29 22.11 -7.52 13.32
C GLU A 29 21.13 -7.94 14.43
N PRO A 30 21.45 -7.63 15.71
CA PRO A 30 20.56 -7.93 16.82
C PRO A 30 19.30 -7.04 16.76
N GLY A 31 18.14 -7.68 16.82
CA GLY A 31 16.87 -6.99 16.89
C GLY A 31 16.58 -6.10 15.69
N TRP A 32 15.74 -5.11 15.87
CA TRP A 32 15.45 -4.07 14.89
C TRP A 32 16.49 -2.95 15.05
N LEU A 33 17.65 -3.08 14.38
CA LEU A 33 18.79 -2.15 14.48
C LEU A 33 19.26 -1.89 15.94
N GLY A 34 19.13 -2.87 16.84
CA GLY A 34 19.47 -2.72 18.25
C GLY A 34 18.55 -1.74 19.01
N LEU A 35 17.39 -1.37 18.44
CA LEU A 35 16.44 -0.50 19.11
C LEU A 35 15.64 -1.26 20.15
N GLU A 36 15.82 -0.90 21.42
CA GLU A 36 15.10 -1.48 22.54
C GLU A 36 14.53 -0.39 23.47
N GLY A 37 13.45 -0.70 24.18
CA GLY A 37 12.92 0.13 25.25
C GLY A 37 12.63 1.57 24.85
N ARG A 38 13.33 2.53 25.45
CA ARG A 38 13.14 3.96 25.20
C ARG A 38 13.58 4.40 23.80
N ASP A 39 14.57 3.75 23.22
CA ASP A 39 15.08 4.12 21.89
C ASP A 39 14.13 3.63 20.80
N ALA A 40 13.50 2.47 20.98
CA ALA A 40 12.42 2.02 20.10
C ALA A 40 11.24 3.02 20.11
N LYS A 41 10.85 3.55 21.28
CA LYS A 41 9.80 4.56 21.39
C LYS A 41 10.16 5.88 20.70
N LYS A 42 11.44 6.32 20.81
CA LYS A 42 11.91 7.53 20.12
C LYS A 42 11.91 7.35 18.60
N ALA A 43 12.37 6.18 18.13
CA ALA A 43 12.37 5.86 16.70
C ALA A 43 10.94 5.76 16.15
N ALA A 44 10.01 5.17 16.89
CA ALA A 44 8.60 5.14 16.52
C ALA A 44 8.01 6.56 16.42
N LYS A 45 8.30 7.43 17.40
CA LYS A 45 7.86 8.82 17.37
C LYS A 45 8.42 9.59 16.17
N GLU A 46 9.72 9.43 15.88
CA GLU A 46 10.35 10.01 14.69
C GLU A 46 9.67 9.56 13.40
N PHE A 47 9.33 8.27 13.31
CA PHE A 47 8.60 7.73 12.17
C PHE A 47 7.20 8.35 12.04
N ASP A 48 6.45 8.46 13.15
CA ASP A 48 5.13 9.10 13.16
C ASP A 48 5.21 10.57 12.73
N GLU A 49 6.25 11.30 13.16
CA GLU A 49 6.51 12.67 12.72
C GLU A 49 6.83 12.74 11.22
N ALA A 50 7.58 11.78 10.68
CA ALA A 50 7.83 11.68 9.24
C ALA A 50 6.53 11.38 8.46
N VAL A 51 5.68 10.49 8.95
CA VAL A 51 4.35 10.23 8.39
C VAL A 51 3.50 11.51 8.36
N ALA A 52 3.53 12.30 9.44
CA ALA A 52 2.82 13.57 9.50
C ALA A 52 3.36 14.60 8.50
N ARG A 53 4.69 14.66 8.26
CA ARG A 53 5.27 15.52 7.22
C ARG A 53 4.86 15.05 5.82
N VAL A 54 4.91 13.75 5.55
CA VAL A 54 4.47 13.15 4.29
C VAL A 54 3.01 13.48 4.00
N ALA A 55 2.14 13.45 5.01
CA ALA A 55 0.73 13.80 4.83
C ALA A 55 0.51 15.25 4.35
N GLN A 56 1.43 16.17 4.65
CA GLN A 56 1.36 17.59 4.21
C GLN A 56 1.61 17.74 2.70
N THR A 57 2.20 16.74 2.05
CA THR A 57 2.44 16.73 0.59
C THR A 57 1.28 16.11 -0.21
N GLY A 58 0.18 15.74 0.44
CA GLY A 58 -0.95 15.07 -0.21
C GLY A 58 -0.80 13.54 -0.32
N VAL A 59 0.26 12.98 0.26
CA VAL A 59 0.46 11.53 0.33
C VAL A 59 -0.10 10.98 1.63
N THR A 60 -0.87 9.92 1.55
CA THR A 60 -1.39 9.21 2.72
C THR A 60 -0.62 7.91 2.93
N VAL A 61 -0.01 7.73 4.09
CA VAL A 61 0.45 6.42 4.56
C VAL A 61 -0.78 5.66 5.05
N ARG A 62 -1.26 4.74 4.22
CA ARG A 62 -2.51 4.01 4.51
C ARG A 62 -2.33 2.93 5.57
N GLY A 63 -1.16 2.33 5.61
CA GLY A 63 -0.83 1.34 6.61
C GLY A 63 0.62 0.92 6.59
N VAL A 64 1.06 0.44 7.75
CA VAL A 64 2.34 -0.22 7.96
C VAL A 64 2.04 -1.60 8.49
N TYR A 65 2.54 -2.62 7.83
CA TYR A 65 2.19 -4.02 8.08
C TYR A 65 3.43 -4.83 8.43
N ASP A 66 3.34 -5.62 9.49
CA ASP A 66 4.31 -6.66 9.76
C ASP A 66 4.10 -7.81 8.76
N VAL A 67 5.11 -8.08 7.96
CA VAL A 67 5.11 -9.16 6.96
C VAL A 67 6.18 -10.21 7.27
N SER A 68 6.82 -10.10 8.42
CA SER A 68 7.81 -11.07 8.87
C SER A 68 7.20 -12.46 9.01
N GLY A 69 7.92 -13.47 8.53
CA GLY A 69 7.44 -14.85 8.51
C GLY A 69 6.37 -15.17 7.45
N MET A 70 5.86 -14.15 6.73
CA MET A 70 4.92 -14.35 5.62
C MET A 70 5.62 -14.39 4.27
N ARG A 71 6.79 -13.79 4.18
CA ARG A 71 7.65 -13.80 3.01
C ARG A 71 9.10 -13.88 3.43
N GLU A 72 9.92 -14.65 2.68
CA GLU A 72 11.30 -14.95 3.03
C GLU A 72 12.17 -13.69 3.25
N ALA A 73 11.98 -12.69 2.41
CA ALA A 73 12.85 -11.51 2.37
C ALA A 73 12.16 -10.22 2.82
N GLY A 74 11.18 -10.26 3.70
CA GLY A 74 10.49 -9.04 4.09
C GLY A 74 10.08 -9.02 5.55
N ASP A 75 10.23 -7.88 6.20
CA ASP A 75 9.81 -7.67 7.59
C ASP A 75 8.68 -6.64 7.70
N VAL A 76 8.78 -5.52 7.01
CA VAL A 76 7.78 -4.45 7.08
C VAL A 76 7.34 -4.02 5.69
N MET A 77 6.04 -3.89 5.48
CA MET A 77 5.48 -3.31 4.28
C MET A 77 4.82 -1.97 4.60
N VAL A 78 5.14 -0.95 3.81
CA VAL A 78 4.50 0.36 3.84
C VAL A 78 3.62 0.51 2.61
N TRP A 79 2.34 0.81 2.83
CA TRP A 79 1.38 1.11 1.78
C TRP A 79 1.01 2.59 1.81
N MET A 80 1.23 3.27 0.69
CA MET A 80 0.89 4.69 0.55
C MET A 80 0.08 4.92 -0.73
N TYR A 81 -0.65 6.02 -0.75
CA TYR A 81 -1.33 6.50 -1.95
C TYR A 81 -1.33 8.03 -2.02
N GLY A 82 -1.48 8.56 -3.21
CA GLY A 82 -1.52 9.99 -3.50
C GLY A 82 -1.86 10.25 -4.97
N GLN A 83 -1.97 11.52 -5.35
CA GLN A 83 -2.31 11.91 -6.73
C GLN A 83 -1.08 12.25 -7.59
N VAL A 84 0.06 12.46 -6.97
CA VAL A 84 1.31 12.83 -7.64
C VAL A 84 2.36 11.75 -7.37
N PRO A 85 2.81 11.02 -8.40
CA PRO A 85 3.76 9.91 -8.22
C PRO A 85 5.11 10.36 -7.68
N GLU A 86 5.56 11.58 -8.00
CA GLU A 86 6.80 12.17 -7.49
C GLU A 86 6.72 12.43 -5.98
N ASP A 87 5.54 12.79 -5.45
CA ASP A 87 5.33 12.98 -4.02
C ASP A 87 5.37 11.64 -3.28
N LEU A 88 4.82 10.57 -3.86
CA LEU A 88 4.97 9.21 -3.34
C LEU A 88 6.44 8.78 -3.31
N GLN A 89 7.19 9.10 -4.35
CA GLN A 89 8.62 8.82 -4.41
C GLN A 89 9.41 9.62 -3.36
N ALA A 90 9.05 10.88 -3.15
CA ALA A 90 9.63 11.72 -2.10
C ALA A 90 9.27 11.19 -0.70
N ALA A 91 8.04 10.75 -0.50
CA ALA A 91 7.56 10.16 0.75
C ALA A 91 8.38 8.91 1.14
N ILE A 92 8.63 7.99 0.20
CA ILE A 92 9.49 6.81 0.47
C ILE A 92 10.88 7.25 0.92
N ARG A 93 11.49 8.25 0.26
CA ARG A 93 12.80 8.76 0.66
C ARG A 93 12.79 9.38 2.05
N GLU A 94 11.70 10.08 2.40
CA GLU A 94 11.54 10.69 3.72
C GLU A 94 11.41 9.61 4.82
N LEU A 95 10.56 8.62 4.62
CA LEU A 95 10.38 7.53 5.59
C LEU A 95 11.67 6.71 5.78
N ARG A 96 12.43 6.48 4.71
CA ARG A 96 13.71 5.74 4.77
C ARG A 96 14.82 6.45 5.55
N ARG A 97 14.70 7.76 5.79
CA ARG A 97 15.67 8.50 6.62
C ARG A 97 15.41 8.35 8.11
N THR A 98 14.25 7.81 8.49
CA THR A 98 13.95 7.57 9.90
C THR A 98 14.75 6.40 10.46
N ARG A 99 15.05 6.45 11.75
CA ARG A 99 15.81 5.38 12.44
C ARG A 99 15.16 4.00 12.34
N LEU A 100 13.84 3.93 12.13
CA LEU A 100 13.15 2.65 11.94
C LEU A 100 13.45 2.01 10.59
N LEU A 101 13.68 2.80 9.54
CA LEU A 101 13.92 2.29 8.19
C LEU A 101 15.36 2.52 7.70
N GLU A 102 16.14 3.35 8.41
CA GLU A 102 17.55 3.54 8.14
C GLU A 102 18.29 2.18 8.23
N GLY A 103 19.14 1.90 7.26
CA GLY A 103 19.89 0.64 7.20
C GLY A 103 19.08 -0.58 6.74
N THR A 104 17.74 -0.49 6.60
CA THR A 104 16.96 -1.58 6.01
C THR A 104 17.18 -1.68 4.50
N THR A 105 17.06 -2.88 3.96
CA THR A 105 17.09 -3.12 2.52
C THR A 105 15.66 -3.09 1.97
N MET A 106 15.43 -2.31 0.92
CA MET A 106 14.18 -2.34 0.17
C MET A 106 14.19 -3.56 -0.76
N VAL A 107 13.40 -4.58 -0.43
CA VAL A 107 13.37 -5.87 -1.16
C VAL A 107 12.25 -5.96 -2.18
N LEU A 108 11.27 -5.08 -2.08
CA LEU A 108 10.21 -4.91 -3.07
C LEU A 108 9.75 -3.46 -3.06
N SER A 109 9.55 -2.88 -4.24
CA SER A 109 8.83 -1.63 -4.40
C SER A 109 8.03 -1.69 -5.69
N ALA A 110 6.73 -1.46 -5.58
CA ALA A 110 5.84 -1.42 -6.72
C ALA A 110 4.97 -0.17 -6.63
N MET A 111 4.85 0.55 -7.75
CA MET A 111 3.90 1.65 -7.91
C MET A 111 2.83 1.23 -8.90
N GLY A 112 1.57 1.40 -8.53
CA GLY A 112 0.42 1.21 -9.39
C GLY A 112 -0.29 2.53 -9.64
N ALA A 113 -0.81 2.70 -10.85
CA ALA A 113 -1.77 3.73 -11.16
C ALA A 113 -3.18 3.12 -11.13
N ASP A 114 -4.09 3.75 -10.38
CA ASP A 114 -5.49 3.39 -10.46
C ASP A 114 -6.04 3.91 -11.78
N ARG A 115 -6.56 2.99 -12.57
CA ARG A 115 -7.21 3.31 -13.83
C ARG A 115 -8.63 2.79 -13.80
N MET A 116 -9.53 3.55 -14.37
CA MET A 116 -10.91 3.12 -14.55
C MET A 116 -10.93 1.72 -15.18
N ALA A 117 -11.57 0.78 -14.50
CA ALA A 117 -11.64 -0.59 -14.97
C ALA A 117 -12.39 -0.66 -16.30
N GLU A 118 -11.83 -1.38 -17.28
CA GLU A 118 -12.39 -1.53 -18.62
C GLU A 118 -13.83 -2.10 -18.61
N PHE A 119 -14.11 -2.95 -17.61
CA PHE A 119 -15.36 -3.72 -17.53
C PHE A 119 -16.26 -3.34 -16.34
N ASN A 120 -15.81 -2.47 -15.46
CA ASN A 120 -16.58 -2.01 -14.31
C ASN A 120 -16.21 -0.56 -13.96
N LYS A 121 -16.97 0.38 -14.51
CA LYS A 121 -16.74 1.81 -14.29
C LYS A 121 -17.01 2.27 -12.86
N ASP A 122 -17.72 1.46 -12.07
CA ASP A 122 -18.06 1.73 -10.68
C ASP A 122 -17.02 1.17 -9.70
N HIS A 123 -15.95 0.54 -10.23
CA HIS A 123 -14.87 0.01 -9.40
C HIS A 123 -13.94 1.14 -8.94
N VAL A 124 -14.25 1.68 -7.78
CA VAL A 124 -13.43 2.70 -7.12
C VAL A 124 -12.66 2.04 -5.97
N PRO A 125 -11.34 2.24 -5.86
CA PRO A 125 -10.55 1.69 -4.75
C PRO A 125 -11.06 2.16 -3.40
N ALA A 126 -10.99 1.28 -2.40
CA ALA A 126 -11.47 1.57 -1.04
C ALA A 126 -10.79 2.81 -0.42
N PHE A 127 -9.51 3.05 -0.73
CA PHE A 127 -8.80 4.24 -0.27
C PHE A 127 -9.31 5.52 -0.94
N ALA A 128 -9.66 5.48 -2.22
CA ALA A 128 -10.25 6.62 -2.93
C ALA A 128 -11.67 6.95 -2.44
N MET A 129 -12.37 5.98 -1.87
CA MET A 129 -13.65 6.18 -1.20
C MET A 129 -13.52 6.63 0.27
N GLY A 130 -12.32 6.91 0.77
CA GLY A 130 -12.08 7.29 2.16
C GLY A 130 -12.31 6.15 3.19
N ARG A 131 -12.45 4.90 2.74
CA ARG A 131 -12.62 3.76 3.65
C ARG A 131 -11.35 3.50 4.43
N LYS A 132 -11.47 3.14 5.71
CA LYS A 132 -10.33 2.79 6.57
C LYS A 132 -9.61 1.54 6.06
N ALA A 133 -8.29 1.49 6.27
CA ALA A 133 -7.52 0.28 6.03
C ALA A 133 -7.98 -0.85 6.95
N LEU A 134 -7.97 -2.08 6.45
CA LEU A 134 -8.28 -3.27 7.23
C LEU A 134 -7.02 -3.81 7.92
N LYS A 135 -7.23 -4.73 8.86
CA LYS A 135 -6.15 -5.39 9.60
C LYS A 135 -5.22 -6.20 8.71
N TRP A 136 -5.75 -6.80 7.66
CA TRP A 136 -5.01 -7.64 6.72
C TRP A 136 -4.94 -6.98 5.36
N LEU A 137 -3.78 -7.06 4.73
CA LEU A 137 -3.51 -6.64 3.36
C LEU A 137 -2.94 -7.80 2.58
N CYS A 138 -3.56 -8.15 1.46
CA CYS A 138 -3.02 -9.09 0.50
C CYS A 138 -2.53 -8.32 -0.73
N PHE A 139 -1.22 -8.35 -0.98
CA PHE A 139 -0.60 -7.75 -2.16
C PHE A 139 -0.05 -8.85 -3.06
N TYR A 140 -0.62 -9.01 -4.24
CA TYR A 140 -0.23 -10.05 -5.21
C TYR A 140 -0.22 -9.48 -6.63
N PRO A 141 0.92 -8.96 -7.09
CA PRO A 141 1.05 -8.50 -8.46
C PRO A 141 0.95 -9.69 -9.42
N PHE A 142 0.18 -9.53 -10.50
CA PHE A 142 0.05 -10.52 -11.55
C PHE A 142 0.03 -9.88 -12.93
N VAL A 143 0.41 -10.65 -13.93
CA VAL A 143 0.34 -10.26 -15.34
C VAL A 143 -0.59 -11.22 -16.05
N ARG A 144 -1.56 -10.70 -16.78
CA ARG A 144 -2.43 -11.52 -17.63
C ARG A 144 -1.66 -12.02 -18.84
N SER A 145 -1.91 -13.27 -19.24
CA SER A 145 -1.32 -13.82 -20.48
C SER A 145 -1.86 -13.09 -21.71
N TYR A 146 -1.08 -13.08 -22.78
CA TYR A 146 -1.56 -12.54 -24.06
C TYR A 146 -2.80 -13.27 -24.57
N ASP A 147 -2.89 -14.59 -24.36
CA ASP A 147 -4.02 -15.40 -24.77
C ASP A 147 -5.34 -14.93 -24.14
N TRP A 148 -5.29 -14.41 -22.91
CA TRP A 148 -6.46 -13.85 -22.26
C TRP A 148 -7.05 -12.65 -23.04
N TYR A 149 -6.20 -11.82 -23.63
CA TYR A 149 -6.65 -10.68 -24.45
C TYR A 149 -7.24 -11.09 -25.79
N LEU A 150 -6.89 -12.29 -26.28
CA LEU A 150 -7.38 -12.86 -27.52
C LEU A 150 -8.68 -13.66 -27.35
N LEU A 151 -9.11 -13.92 -26.11
CA LEU A 151 -10.38 -14.61 -25.84
C LEU A 151 -11.56 -13.80 -26.36
N ASP A 152 -12.65 -14.51 -26.68
CA ASP A 152 -13.94 -13.89 -27.03
C ASP A 152 -14.35 -12.86 -25.93
N PRO A 153 -14.82 -11.67 -26.29
CA PRO A 153 -15.19 -10.65 -25.31
C PRO A 153 -16.24 -11.11 -24.28
N LYS A 154 -17.17 -12.02 -24.68
CA LYS A 154 -18.18 -12.54 -23.75
C LYS A 154 -17.54 -13.45 -22.71
N GLU A 155 -16.57 -14.25 -23.12
CA GLU A 155 -15.83 -15.15 -22.22
C GLU A 155 -14.99 -14.34 -21.23
N ARG A 156 -14.27 -13.31 -21.68
CA ARG A 156 -13.56 -12.38 -20.79
C ARG A 156 -14.49 -11.74 -19.76
N ALA A 157 -15.64 -11.27 -20.22
CA ALA A 157 -16.64 -10.65 -19.33
C ALA A 157 -17.21 -11.66 -18.31
N ARG A 158 -17.40 -12.93 -18.71
CA ARG A 158 -17.79 -13.99 -17.79
C ARG A 158 -16.75 -14.22 -16.71
N MET A 159 -15.48 -14.40 -17.08
CA MET A 159 -14.37 -14.62 -16.16
C MET A 159 -14.20 -13.45 -15.17
N LEU A 160 -14.34 -12.21 -15.64
CA LEU A 160 -14.24 -11.02 -14.79
C LEU A 160 -15.38 -10.91 -13.79
N ARG A 161 -16.62 -11.25 -14.19
CA ARG A 161 -17.76 -11.29 -13.27
C ARG A 161 -17.57 -12.36 -12.18
N GLU A 162 -17.14 -13.56 -12.59
CA GLU A 162 -16.84 -14.66 -11.67
C GLU A 162 -15.74 -14.27 -10.67
N HIS A 163 -14.65 -13.68 -11.16
CA HIS A 163 -13.57 -13.17 -10.31
C HIS A 163 -14.09 -12.11 -9.32
N GLY A 164 -14.90 -11.16 -9.79
CA GLY A 164 -15.50 -10.15 -8.94
C GLY A 164 -16.42 -10.73 -7.87
N GLN A 165 -17.23 -11.73 -8.22
CA GLN A 165 -18.12 -12.40 -7.27
C GLN A 165 -17.32 -13.17 -6.19
N LEU A 166 -16.34 -13.96 -6.61
CA LEU A 166 -15.45 -14.67 -5.66
C LEU A 166 -14.70 -13.71 -4.73
N GLY A 167 -14.25 -12.57 -5.26
CA GLY A 167 -13.64 -11.54 -4.44
C GLY A 167 -14.59 -10.96 -3.39
N GLN A 168 -15.87 -10.73 -3.74
CA GLN A 168 -16.89 -10.28 -2.79
C GLN A 168 -17.17 -11.33 -1.71
N ASP A 169 -17.33 -12.59 -2.10
CA ASP A 169 -17.62 -13.70 -1.20
C ASP A 169 -16.48 -13.92 -0.19
N LEU A 170 -15.25 -13.69 -0.59
CA LEU A 170 -14.06 -13.74 0.27
C LEU A 170 -13.83 -12.46 1.08
N SER A 171 -14.72 -11.48 0.99
CA SER A 171 -14.51 -10.13 1.57
C SER A 171 -13.19 -9.45 1.15
N LEU A 172 -12.62 -9.86 0.01
CA LEU A 172 -11.33 -9.35 -0.51
C LEU A 172 -11.49 -8.06 -1.32
N ILE A 173 -12.71 -7.64 -1.65
CA ILE A 173 -12.98 -6.44 -2.47
C ILE A 173 -13.04 -5.16 -1.62
N HIS A 174 -12.38 -5.12 -0.51
CA HIS A 174 -12.13 -3.87 0.22
C HIS A 174 -10.69 -3.39 0.07
N ILE A 175 -10.05 -3.84 -1.00
CA ILE A 175 -8.69 -3.42 -1.37
C ILE A 175 -8.76 -2.07 -2.09
#